data_1e392c1c12f534fd9fe5bca64bbc60f2
#
_entry.id   1e392c1c12f534fd9fe5bca64bbc60f2
#
_cell.length_a   1.000
_cell.length_b   1.000
_cell.length_c   1.000
_cell.angle_alpha   90.00
_cell.angle_beta   90.00
_cell.angle_gamma   90.00
#
_symmetry.space_group_name_H-M   'P 1'
#
loop_
_entity.id
_entity.type
_entity.pdbx_description
1 polymer ?
#
loop_
_entity_poly.entity_id
_entity_poly.type
_entity_poly.pdbx_seq_one_letter_code
_entity_poly.pdbx_strand_id
1 'polypeptide(L)'
;MRQNRQRWCQSVVSALVMFFSSGLSQAQDGDSVLRNRLVLPELIQEVLARNPELAATRKQWEAATNRIAQVRSLDDPILSLQLWNVPQPFNVARTENHIFGLSQNLPFPGKLGLKGEVASRSADMSEQAVRAKERELVVRLKQSYYDLFLTQKAVQIHHEQVELLRQFVEITHSKFRAGKGSQADVLKAQVELSLLFQHLPVLEQRRKTAEAMLNTLLDRDTSSPLGIAQEPSQLPIETPLDDLHGLALNDRPEIKAAELDVQRSEQSRALAQRQYYPDFNVAVQRFQNFQTNDGFGAYVAMSIPFAFWTKPKYDAGVQEAAAAVAVAQAQQHTLENLTRFQVNDLLAKFRATDQVATLYRTTILPQAEQSLEAARVGYRAGKGGFLDLIDTQRAWRGFQLEYYKALVDRQYRLAELEQVVGITLDRQS
;
A
#
# COMPACT_ATOMS: atom_id res chain seq x y z
N MET A 1 22.75 12.56 -58.11
CA MET A 1 21.73 12.14 -57.13
C MET A 1 22.31 11.52 -55.85
N ARG A 2 23.53 11.86 -55.42
CA ARG A 2 24.15 11.27 -54.19
C ARG A 2 24.47 12.29 -53.06
N GLN A 3 24.19 13.57 -53.27
CA GLN A 3 24.53 14.63 -52.29
C GLN A 3 23.36 15.07 -51.38
N ASN A 4 22.12 14.66 -51.64
CA ASN A 4 20.95 15.10 -50.83
C ASN A 4 20.56 14.15 -49.69
N ARG A 5 21.22 12.98 -49.54
CA ARG A 5 20.93 12.04 -48.42
C ARG A 5 21.78 12.30 -47.17
N GLN A 6 22.89 13.00 -47.27
CA GLN A 6 23.74 13.28 -46.09
C GLN A 6 23.29 14.49 -45.25
N ARG A 7 22.51 15.41 -45.82
CA ARG A 7 22.01 16.58 -45.07
C ARG A 7 20.79 16.31 -44.20
N TRP A 8 20.03 15.23 -44.47
CA TRP A 8 18.88 14.84 -43.65
C TRP A 8 19.25 14.05 -42.37
N CYS A 9 20.32 13.32 -42.38
CA CYS A 9 20.79 12.59 -41.18
C CYS A 9 21.43 13.49 -40.12
N GLN A 10 22.02 14.61 -40.50
CA GLN A 10 22.62 15.53 -39.53
C GLN A 10 21.61 16.42 -38.82
N SER A 11 20.45 16.73 -39.44
CA SER A 11 19.39 17.56 -38.83
C SER A 11 18.53 16.79 -37.86
N VAL A 12 18.39 15.47 -38.00
CA VAL A 12 17.60 14.62 -37.06
C VAL A 12 18.38 14.27 -35.80
N VAL A 13 19.72 14.12 -35.91
CA VAL A 13 20.56 13.83 -34.76
C VAL A 13 20.74 15.04 -33.84
N SER A 14 20.79 16.28 -34.43
CA SER A 14 20.88 17.51 -33.60
C SER A 14 19.57 17.88 -32.91
N ALA A 15 18.40 17.47 -33.40
CA ALA A 15 17.12 17.69 -32.73
C ALA A 15 16.87 16.68 -31.61
N LEU A 16 17.44 15.46 -31.69
CA LEU A 16 17.27 14.45 -30.65
C LEU A 16 18.15 14.69 -29.43
N VAL A 17 19.29 15.40 -29.57
CA VAL A 17 20.19 15.71 -28.45
C VAL A 17 19.69 16.92 -27.65
N MET A 18 18.89 17.83 -28.23
CA MET A 18 18.32 18.95 -27.46
C MET A 18 17.07 18.62 -26.65
N PHE A 19 16.40 17.51 -26.91
CA PHE A 19 15.24 17.07 -26.07
C PHE A 19 15.63 16.20 -24.87
N PHE A 20 16.86 15.67 -24.82
CA PHE A 20 17.36 14.89 -23.69
C PHE A 20 18.06 15.71 -22.60
N SER A 21 18.45 16.97 -22.89
CA SER A 21 19.16 17.81 -21.91
C SER A 21 18.24 18.64 -21.02
N SER A 22 16.95 18.78 -21.33
CA SER A 22 15.99 19.50 -20.50
C SER A 22 15.27 18.64 -19.45
N GLY A 23 15.37 17.31 -19.53
CA GLY A 23 14.77 16.39 -18.55
C GLY A 23 15.65 16.08 -17.32
N LEU A 24 16.96 16.32 -17.41
CA LEU A 24 17.88 16.02 -16.31
C LEU A 24 18.07 17.16 -15.30
N SER A 25 17.65 18.39 -15.63
CA SER A 25 17.82 19.56 -14.75
C SER A 25 16.72 19.68 -13.69
N GLN A 26 15.51 19.14 -13.94
CA GLN A 26 14.41 19.19 -12.95
C GLN A 26 14.48 18.10 -11.87
N ALA A 27 15.19 16.99 -12.11
CA ALA A 27 15.36 15.94 -11.11
C ALA A 27 16.43 16.31 -10.06
N GLN A 28 17.38 17.19 -10.35
CA GLN A 28 18.43 17.58 -9.40
C GLN A 28 17.99 18.66 -8.40
N ASP A 29 17.05 19.53 -8.76
CA ASP A 29 16.54 20.57 -7.83
C ASP A 29 15.61 20.00 -6.77
N GLY A 30 14.81 19.00 -7.07
CA GLY A 30 13.97 18.29 -6.11
C GLY A 30 14.79 17.57 -5.03
N ASP A 31 15.90 16.96 -5.40
CA ASP A 31 16.77 16.19 -4.50
C ASP A 31 17.58 17.09 -3.53
N SER A 32 17.88 18.32 -3.93
CA SER A 32 18.59 19.30 -3.09
C SER A 32 17.71 19.93 -2.00
N VAL A 33 16.43 20.13 -2.26
CA VAL A 33 15.46 20.68 -1.30
C VAL A 33 15.12 19.64 -0.24
N LEU A 34 15.01 18.37 -0.61
CA LEU A 34 14.74 17.26 0.32
C LEU A 34 15.91 16.99 1.28
N ARG A 35 17.16 17.35 0.92
CA ARG A 35 18.34 17.19 1.79
C ARG A 35 18.30 18.07 3.02
N ASN A 36 17.63 19.23 2.99
CA ASN A 36 17.59 20.17 4.11
C ASN A 36 16.34 20.04 4.98
N ARG A 37 15.20 19.72 4.41
CA ARG A 37 13.93 19.60 5.12
C ARG A 37 13.03 18.58 4.44
N LEU A 38 12.54 17.60 5.21
CA LEU A 38 11.57 16.62 4.70
C LEU A 38 10.15 17.18 4.82
N VAL A 39 9.46 17.29 3.69
CA VAL A 39 8.07 17.76 3.60
C VAL A 39 7.16 16.58 3.32
N LEU A 40 6.35 16.18 4.30
CA LEU A 40 5.52 14.97 4.23
C LEU A 40 4.59 14.91 3.01
N PRO A 41 3.86 15.98 2.62
CA PRO A 41 3.05 15.98 1.39
C PRO A 41 3.82 15.64 0.12
N GLU A 42 5.04 16.11 -0.03
CA GLU A 42 5.89 15.81 -1.20
C GLU A 42 6.29 14.34 -1.24
N LEU A 43 6.63 13.76 -0.09
CA LEU A 43 6.94 12.35 0.05
C LEU A 43 5.72 11.46 -0.25
N ILE A 44 4.51 11.89 0.12
CA ILE A 44 3.27 11.19 -0.23
C ILE A 44 3.09 11.17 -1.75
N GLN A 45 3.30 12.28 -2.44
CA GLN A 45 3.21 12.31 -3.90
C GLN A 45 4.26 11.39 -4.56
N GLU A 46 5.47 11.39 -4.03
CA GLU A 46 6.55 10.57 -4.57
C GLU A 46 6.30 9.06 -4.39
N VAL A 47 5.86 8.61 -3.20
CA VAL A 47 5.54 7.19 -2.97
C VAL A 47 4.41 6.72 -3.89
N LEU A 48 3.37 7.54 -4.08
CA LEU A 48 2.26 7.23 -4.98
C LEU A 48 2.66 7.21 -6.47
N ALA A 49 3.72 7.93 -6.83
CA ALA A 49 4.23 7.97 -8.21
C ALA A 49 5.22 6.83 -8.52
N ARG A 50 6.09 6.46 -7.56
CA ARG A 50 7.25 5.60 -7.83
C ARG A 50 7.18 4.21 -7.20
N ASN A 51 6.37 4.01 -6.15
CA ASN A 51 6.40 2.77 -5.40
C ASN A 51 6.06 1.53 -6.26
N PRO A 52 6.92 0.50 -6.28
CA PRO A 52 6.74 -0.68 -7.12
C PRO A 52 5.56 -1.56 -6.71
N GLU A 53 5.17 -1.60 -5.42
CA GLU A 53 3.99 -2.34 -4.95
C GLU A 53 2.72 -1.75 -5.58
N LEU A 54 2.62 -0.42 -5.64
CA LEU A 54 1.50 0.26 -6.28
C LEU A 54 1.50 0.07 -7.79
N ALA A 55 2.66 0.13 -8.43
CA ALA A 55 2.80 -0.14 -9.86
C ALA A 55 2.34 -1.57 -10.22
N ALA A 56 2.71 -2.57 -9.40
CA ALA A 56 2.25 -3.94 -9.55
C ALA A 56 0.72 -4.05 -9.43
N THR A 57 0.11 -3.42 -8.43
CA THR A 57 -1.34 -3.43 -8.22
C THR A 57 -2.09 -2.74 -9.38
N ARG A 58 -1.56 -1.64 -9.92
CA ARG A 58 -2.10 -0.98 -11.13
C ARG A 58 -2.04 -1.90 -12.36
N LYS A 59 -0.97 -2.69 -12.51
CA LYS A 59 -0.86 -3.67 -13.59
C LYS A 59 -1.82 -4.86 -13.43
N GLN A 60 -2.14 -5.25 -12.19
CA GLN A 60 -3.20 -6.24 -11.92
C GLN A 60 -4.58 -5.72 -12.35
N TRP A 61 -4.89 -4.46 -12.07
CA TRP A 61 -6.12 -3.81 -12.55
C TRP A 61 -6.17 -3.75 -14.08
N GLU A 62 -5.08 -3.33 -14.73
CA GLU A 62 -4.96 -3.32 -16.20
C GLU A 62 -5.19 -4.73 -16.80
N ALA A 63 -4.63 -5.77 -16.19
CA ALA A 63 -4.84 -7.15 -16.60
C ALA A 63 -6.31 -7.58 -16.45
N ALA A 64 -6.95 -7.22 -15.32
CA ALA A 64 -8.37 -7.51 -15.09
C ALA A 64 -9.28 -6.78 -16.11
N THR A 65 -8.96 -5.55 -16.46
CA THR A 65 -9.67 -4.76 -17.47
C THR A 65 -9.55 -5.40 -18.86
N ASN A 66 -8.36 -5.84 -19.25
CA ASN A 66 -8.15 -6.50 -20.53
C ASN A 66 -8.88 -7.86 -20.61
N ARG A 67 -9.12 -8.53 -19.49
CA ARG A 67 -9.89 -9.79 -19.45
C ARG A 67 -11.34 -9.62 -19.90
N ILE A 68 -11.93 -8.44 -19.77
CA ILE A 68 -13.32 -8.16 -20.20
C ILE A 68 -13.49 -8.45 -21.69
N ALA A 69 -12.58 -7.96 -22.53
CA ALA A 69 -12.62 -8.19 -23.97
C ALA A 69 -12.45 -9.68 -24.31
N GLN A 70 -11.56 -10.38 -23.60
CA GLN A 70 -11.33 -11.82 -23.83
C GLN A 70 -12.59 -12.66 -23.58
N VAL A 71 -13.30 -12.42 -22.45
CA VAL A 71 -14.48 -13.22 -22.08
C VAL A 71 -15.75 -12.84 -22.84
N ARG A 72 -15.77 -11.66 -23.46
CA ARG A 72 -16.86 -11.21 -24.36
C ARG A 72 -16.71 -11.72 -25.78
N SER A 73 -15.50 -12.13 -26.15
CA SER A 73 -15.21 -12.64 -27.51
C SER A 73 -15.77 -14.05 -27.67
N LEU A 74 -16.07 -14.40 -28.92
CA LEU A 74 -16.34 -15.78 -29.29
C LEU A 74 -15.09 -16.64 -29.12
N ASP A 75 -15.28 -17.92 -28.89
CA ASP A 75 -14.20 -18.91 -28.91
C ASP A 75 -13.58 -18.94 -30.34
N ASP A 76 -12.33 -19.38 -30.44
CA ASP A 76 -11.65 -19.49 -31.74
C ASP A 76 -12.37 -20.42 -32.67
N PRO A 77 -12.45 -20.12 -33.98
CA PRO A 77 -12.96 -21.08 -34.97
C PRO A 77 -12.03 -22.31 -35.05
N ILE A 78 -12.62 -23.47 -35.14
CA ILE A 78 -11.90 -24.74 -35.19
C ILE A 78 -11.80 -25.21 -36.64
N LEU A 79 -10.57 -25.29 -37.17
CA LEU A 79 -10.28 -25.97 -38.45
C LEU A 79 -10.03 -27.45 -38.15
N SER A 80 -10.76 -28.34 -38.83
CA SER A 80 -10.64 -29.80 -38.68
C SER A 80 -10.34 -30.49 -40.01
N LEU A 81 -9.54 -31.53 -39.93
CA LEU A 81 -9.36 -32.49 -41.00
C LEU A 81 -9.77 -33.89 -40.49
N GLN A 82 -10.78 -34.46 -41.10
CA GLN A 82 -11.24 -35.81 -40.78
C GLN A 82 -10.98 -36.73 -41.98
N LEU A 83 -10.34 -37.84 -41.72
CA LEU A 83 -10.13 -38.92 -42.70
C LEU A 83 -11.22 -39.97 -42.48
N TRP A 84 -12.02 -40.20 -43.52
CA TRP A 84 -13.14 -41.13 -43.44
C TRP A 84 -12.90 -42.34 -44.34
N ASN A 85 -13.22 -43.53 -43.81
CA ASN A 85 -13.06 -44.82 -44.50
C ASN A 85 -11.60 -45.10 -44.90
N VAL A 86 -10.71 -45.12 -43.89
CA VAL A 86 -9.29 -45.42 -44.06
C VAL A 86 -9.14 -46.94 -44.20
N PRO A 87 -8.59 -47.49 -45.35
CA PRO A 87 -8.47 -48.88 -45.54
C PRO A 87 -7.43 -49.56 -44.61
N GLN A 88 -7.64 -50.84 -44.33
CA GLN A 88 -6.68 -51.66 -43.58
C GLN A 88 -5.71 -52.37 -44.51
N PRO A 89 -4.40 -52.54 -44.17
CA PRO A 89 -3.74 -51.84 -43.03
C PRO A 89 -3.79 -50.31 -43.19
N PHE A 90 -3.73 -49.57 -42.10
CA PHE A 90 -3.92 -48.11 -42.06
C PHE A 90 -3.06 -47.40 -43.14
N ASN A 91 -3.71 -46.90 -44.17
CA ASN A 91 -3.06 -46.22 -45.31
C ASN A 91 -3.77 -44.92 -45.63
N VAL A 92 -3.21 -43.79 -45.11
CA VAL A 92 -3.76 -42.44 -45.27
C VAL A 92 -3.87 -42.00 -46.73
N ALA A 93 -2.95 -42.46 -47.59
CA ALA A 93 -2.94 -42.12 -49.03
C ALA A 93 -4.08 -42.79 -49.82
N ARG A 94 -4.71 -43.82 -49.27
CA ARG A 94 -5.85 -44.51 -49.87
C ARG A 94 -7.17 -44.26 -49.15
N THR A 95 -7.24 -43.20 -48.33
CA THR A 95 -8.46 -42.78 -47.66
C THR A 95 -9.50 -42.34 -48.70
N GLU A 96 -10.72 -42.81 -48.55
CA GLU A 96 -11.78 -42.55 -49.52
C GLU A 96 -12.27 -41.12 -49.51
N ASN A 97 -12.36 -40.49 -48.28
CA ASN A 97 -12.77 -39.11 -48.12
C ASN A 97 -11.83 -38.34 -47.21
N HIS A 98 -11.43 -37.14 -47.66
CA HIS A 98 -10.85 -36.13 -46.83
C HIS A 98 -11.93 -35.04 -46.57
N ILE A 99 -12.23 -34.82 -45.29
CA ILE A 99 -13.26 -33.83 -44.88
C ILE A 99 -12.56 -32.66 -44.19
N PHE A 100 -12.55 -31.52 -44.82
CA PHE A 100 -12.07 -30.28 -44.27
C PHE A 100 -13.25 -29.54 -43.66
N GLY A 101 -13.22 -29.25 -42.35
CA GLY A 101 -14.28 -28.59 -41.64
C GLY A 101 -13.81 -27.28 -41.01
N LEU A 102 -14.64 -26.27 -41.04
CA LEU A 102 -14.51 -25.05 -40.23
C LEU A 102 -15.76 -24.96 -39.36
N SER A 103 -15.58 -24.91 -38.05
CA SER A 103 -16.67 -24.82 -37.09
C SER A 103 -16.48 -23.67 -36.11
N GLN A 104 -17.60 -23.10 -35.64
CA GLN A 104 -17.66 -22.01 -34.68
C GLN A 104 -18.67 -22.32 -33.59
N ASN A 105 -18.25 -22.22 -32.33
CA ASN A 105 -19.15 -22.23 -31.19
C ASN A 105 -19.79 -20.85 -31.01
N LEU A 106 -21.10 -20.85 -30.86
CA LEU A 106 -21.94 -19.68 -30.64
C LEU A 106 -22.71 -19.87 -29.34
N PRO A 107 -22.22 -19.33 -28.22
CA PRO A 107 -22.96 -19.33 -26.96
C PRO A 107 -24.32 -18.67 -27.12
N PHE A 108 -25.32 -19.14 -26.36
CA PHE A 108 -26.65 -18.53 -26.38
C PHE A 108 -26.57 -17.01 -26.14
N PRO A 109 -27.36 -16.22 -26.88
CA PRO A 109 -27.36 -14.75 -26.72
C PRO A 109 -27.50 -14.31 -25.25
N GLY A 110 -26.63 -13.39 -24.84
CA GLY A 110 -26.54 -12.88 -23.48
C GLY A 110 -25.53 -13.62 -22.57
N LYS A 111 -25.09 -14.86 -22.86
CA LYS A 111 -24.05 -15.52 -22.05
C LYS A 111 -22.72 -14.76 -22.07
N LEU A 112 -22.24 -14.33 -23.24
CA LEU A 112 -21.01 -13.55 -23.35
C LEU A 112 -21.14 -12.16 -22.71
N GLY A 113 -22.32 -11.55 -22.80
CA GLY A 113 -22.61 -10.30 -22.08
C GLY A 113 -22.47 -10.47 -20.57
N LEU A 114 -23.11 -11.49 -20.00
CA LEU A 114 -23.02 -11.78 -18.56
C LEU A 114 -21.59 -12.16 -18.10
N LYS A 115 -20.87 -12.94 -18.91
CA LYS A 115 -19.44 -13.19 -18.65
C LYS A 115 -18.64 -11.88 -18.60
N GLY A 116 -18.93 -10.97 -19.52
CA GLY A 116 -18.34 -9.65 -19.56
C GLY A 116 -18.68 -8.79 -18.33
N GLU A 117 -19.94 -8.83 -17.85
CA GLU A 117 -20.34 -8.12 -16.64
C GLU A 117 -19.63 -8.66 -15.39
N VAL A 118 -19.53 -9.99 -15.24
CA VAL A 118 -18.76 -10.62 -14.16
C VAL A 118 -17.30 -10.16 -14.18
N ALA A 119 -16.67 -10.14 -15.37
CA ALA A 119 -15.30 -9.66 -15.51
C ALA A 119 -15.16 -8.16 -15.26
N SER A 120 -16.16 -7.37 -15.67
CA SER A 120 -16.21 -5.91 -15.40
C SER A 120 -16.23 -5.65 -13.88
N ARG A 121 -17.12 -6.31 -13.14
CA ARG A 121 -17.14 -6.16 -11.67
C ARG A 121 -15.83 -6.61 -11.02
N SER A 122 -15.18 -7.65 -11.55
CA SER A 122 -13.85 -8.06 -11.08
C SER A 122 -12.77 -7.01 -11.36
N ALA A 123 -12.85 -6.30 -12.50
CA ALA A 123 -11.95 -5.19 -12.81
C ALA A 123 -12.21 -3.98 -11.90
N ASP A 124 -13.50 -3.64 -11.64
CA ASP A 124 -13.90 -2.59 -10.71
C ASP A 124 -13.40 -2.88 -9.29
N MET A 125 -13.47 -4.14 -8.82
CA MET A 125 -12.88 -4.58 -7.54
C MET A 125 -11.37 -4.39 -7.53
N SER A 126 -10.68 -4.71 -8.63
CA SER A 126 -9.23 -4.49 -8.75
C SER A 126 -8.86 -3.01 -8.72
N GLU A 127 -9.72 -2.11 -9.23
CA GLU A 127 -9.56 -0.66 -9.07
C GLU A 127 -9.64 -0.24 -7.60
N GLN A 128 -10.62 -0.77 -6.85
CA GLN A 128 -10.69 -0.50 -5.41
C GLN A 128 -9.46 -1.03 -4.65
N ALA A 129 -8.89 -2.15 -5.09
CA ALA A 129 -7.64 -2.66 -4.53
C ALA A 129 -6.45 -1.70 -4.75
N VAL A 130 -6.39 -1.01 -5.91
CA VAL A 130 -5.40 0.06 -6.14
C VAL A 130 -5.59 1.19 -5.13
N ARG A 131 -6.83 1.67 -4.93
CA ARG A 131 -7.13 2.74 -3.96
C ARG A 131 -6.82 2.33 -2.52
N ALA A 132 -7.11 1.09 -2.15
CA ALA A 132 -6.74 0.54 -0.84
C ALA A 132 -5.21 0.50 -0.65
N LYS A 133 -4.47 0.08 -1.68
CA LYS A 133 -3.00 0.06 -1.66
C LYS A 133 -2.40 1.47 -1.57
N GLU A 134 -2.96 2.45 -2.25
CA GLU A 134 -2.54 3.86 -2.13
C GLU A 134 -2.66 4.35 -0.68
N ARG A 135 -3.78 4.05 0.00
CA ARG A 135 -3.98 4.42 1.42
C ARG A 135 -3.04 3.69 2.37
N GLU A 136 -2.86 2.38 2.16
CA GLU A 136 -1.90 1.58 2.94
C GLU A 136 -0.48 2.17 2.84
N LEU A 137 -0.04 2.52 1.63
CA LEU A 137 1.28 3.11 1.41
C LEU A 137 1.42 4.47 2.07
N VAL A 138 0.38 5.30 2.06
CA VAL A 138 0.38 6.60 2.77
C VAL A 138 0.52 6.40 4.27
N VAL A 139 -0.18 5.43 4.87
CA VAL A 139 -0.03 5.12 6.30
C VAL A 139 1.38 4.62 6.61
N ARG A 140 1.90 3.65 5.84
CA ARG A 140 3.26 3.13 6.01
C ARG A 140 4.31 4.24 5.86
N LEU A 141 4.12 5.15 4.92
CA LEU A 141 5.00 6.32 4.74
C LEU A 141 4.92 7.26 5.95
N LYS A 142 3.72 7.62 6.42
CA LYS A 142 3.54 8.46 7.62
C LYS A 142 4.20 7.83 8.84
N GLN A 143 4.01 6.54 9.07
CA GLN A 143 4.66 5.80 10.15
C GLN A 143 6.19 5.85 10.03
N SER A 144 6.76 5.52 8.87
CA SER A 144 8.22 5.57 8.65
C SER A 144 8.79 6.98 8.78
N TYR A 145 8.04 8.02 8.35
CA TYR A 145 8.42 9.42 8.50
C TYR A 145 8.48 9.84 9.98
N TYR A 146 7.48 9.45 10.76
CA TYR A 146 7.46 9.79 12.19
C TYR A 146 8.42 8.93 13.02
N ASP A 147 8.75 7.71 12.59
CA ASP A 147 9.86 6.93 13.15
C ASP A 147 11.20 7.64 12.94
N LEU A 148 11.43 8.17 11.75
CA LEU A 148 12.62 8.97 11.46
C LEU A 148 12.66 10.22 12.34
N PHE A 149 11.54 10.95 12.45
CA PHE A 149 11.42 12.10 13.34
C PHE A 149 11.79 11.74 14.79
N LEU A 150 11.22 10.67 15.33
CA LEU A 150 11.48 10.22 16.71
C LEU A 150 12.95 9.87 16.93
N THR A 151 13.57 9.16 15.98
CA THR A 151 15.00 8.80 16.09
C THR A 151 15.92 10.00 15.97
N GLN A 152 15.60 10.97 15.09
CA GLN A 152 16.35 12.22 14.99
C GLN A 152 16.22 13.05 16.28
N LYS A 153 15.03 13.13 16.88
CA LYS A 153 14.84 13.80 18.18
C LYS A 153 15.54 13.08 19.31
N ALA A 154 15.55 11.75 19.32
CA ALA A 154 16.29 10.99 20.33
C ALA A 154 17.80 11.24 20.24
N VAL A 155 18.38 11.32 19.04
CA VAL A 155 19.79 11.70 18.83
C VAL A 155 20.05 13.14 19.30
N GLN A 156 19.16 14.08 18.95
CA GLN A 156 19.27 15.49 19.39
C GLN A 156 19.26 15.59 20.92
N ILE A 157 18.26 15.02 21.59
CA ILE A 157 18.14 15.00 23.06
C ILE A 157 19.39 14.37 23.67
N HIS A 158 19.89 13.29 23.06
CA HIS A 158 21.09 12.62 23.55
C HIS A 158 22.33 13.56 23.52
N HIS A 159 22.53 14.31 22.45
CA HIS A 159 23.65 15.29 22.38
C HIS A 159 23.49 16.41 23.42
N GLU A 160 22.29 16.93 23.59
CA GLU A 160 22.00 17.94 24.63
C GLU A 160 22.33 17.40 26.03
N GLN A 161 21.99 16.12 26.30
CA GLN A 161 22.31 15.48 27.58
C GLN A 161 23.80 15.25 27.79
N VAL A 162 24.55 14.92 26.74
CA VAL A 162 26.02 14.79 26.82
C VAL A 162 26.63 16.13 27.25
N GLU A 163 26.21 17.24 26.64
CA GLU A 163 26.71 18.56 26.99
C GLU A 163 26.35 18.97 28.43
N LEU A 164 25.11 18.70 28.84
CA LEU A 164 24.68 18.95 30.20
C LEU A 164 25.50 18.12 31.23
N LEU A 165 25.74 16.87 30.95
CA LEU A 165 26.48 15.99 31.86
C LEU A 165 27.98 16.31 31.91
N ARG A 166 28.57 16.80 30.80
CA ARG A 166 29.93 17.39 30.82
C ARG A 166 30.01 18.55 31.80
N GLN A 167 29.04 19.44 31.83
CA GLN A 167 28.99 20.53 32.81
C GLN A 167 28.90 20.00 34.25
N PHE A 168 28.15 18.92 34.50
CA PHE A 168 28.09 18.31 35.82
C PHE A 168 29.43 17.70 36.25
N VAL A 169 30.19 17.05 35.32
CA VAL A 169 31.51 16.56 35.58
C VAL A 169 32.44 17.71 36.03
N GLU A 170 32.43 18.83 35.31
CA GLU A 170 33.26 20.01 35.68
C GLU A 170 32.87 20.61 37.06
N ILE A 171 31.58 20.69 37.36
CA ILE A 171 31.08 21.16 38.66
C ILE A 171 31.56 20.24 39.77
N THR A 172 31.43 18.89 39.61
CA THR A 172 31.89 17.93 40.62
C THR A 172 33.39 17.99 40.84
N HIS A 173 34.20 18.10 39.76
CA HIS A 173 35.63 18.30 39.86
C HIS A 173 36.01 19.57 40.59
N SER A 174 35.37 20.68 40.31
CA SER A 174 35.59 21.96 40.97
C SER A 174 35.29 21.94 42.48
N LYS A 175 34.15 21.29 42.85
CA LYS A 175 33.78 21.10 44.26
C LYS A 175 34.76 20.18 44.99
N PHE A 176 35.22 19.11 44.36
CA PHE A 176 36.22 18.20 44.94
C PHE A 176 37.52 18.91 45.19
N ARG A 177 38.06 19.65 44.23
CA ARG A 177 39.30 20.45 44.41
C ARG A 177 39.15 21.49 45.50
N ALA A 178 37.97 22.07 45.72
CA ALA A 178 37.68 23.03 46.78
C ALA A 178 37.42 22.34 48.15
N GLY A 179 37.51 21.03 48.29
CA GLY A 179 37.18 20.30 49.52
C GLY A 179 35.70 20.28 49.90
N LYS A 180 34.80 20.68 48.98
CA LYS A 180 33.37 20.79 49.18
C LYS A 180 32.55 19.67 48.49
N GLY A 181 33.21 18.71 47.88
CA GLY A 181 32.57 17.56 47.22
C GLY A 181 33.32 16.27 47.44
N SER A 182 32.70 15.11 47.22
CA SER A 182 33.33 13.80 47.37
C SER A 182 33.96 13.32 46.04
N GLN A 183 35.01 12.51 46.14
CA GLN A 183 35.59 11.79 44.98
C GLN A 183 34.52 10.86 44.33
N ALA A 184 33.62 10.31 45.14
CA ALA A 184 32.55 9.45 44.65
C ALA A 184 31.58 10.19 43.69
N ASP A 185 31.29 11.48 43.90
CA ASP A 185 30.48 12.30 43.00
C ASP A 185 31.16 12.50 41.65
N VAL A 186 32.46 12.75 41.64
CA VAL A 186 33.25 12.87 40.41
C VAL A 186 33.22 11.59 39.59
N LEU A 187 33.48 10.46 40.23
CA LEU A 187 33.48 9.15 39.58
C LEU A 187 32.08 8.79 39.04
N LYS A 188 31.01 9.05 39.82
CA LYS A 188 29.64 8.84 39.35
C LYS A 188 29.32 9.70 38.13
N ALA A 189 29.67 10.99 38.11
CA ALA A 189 29.46 11.85 36.97
C ALA A 189 30.17 11.36 35.70
N GLN A 190 31.41 10.86 35.85
CA GLN A 190 32.18 10.28 34.76
C GLN A 190 31.58 8.98 34.23
N VAL A 191 31.09 8.10 35.12
CA VAL A 191 30.37 6.87 34.73
C VAL A 191 29.08 7.20 33.96
N GLU A 192 28.28 8.16 34.44
CA GLU A 192 27.07 8.60 33.73
C GLU A 192 27.37 9.13 32.32
N LEU A 193 28.42 9.93 32.20
CA LEU A 193 28.86 10.45 30.90
C LEU A 193 29.29 9.28 29.98
N SER A 194 30.01 8.30 30.50
CA SER A 194 30.43 7.11 29.75
C SER A 194 29.24 6.27 29.28
N LEU A 195 28.21 6.12 30.13
CA LEU A 195 26.96 5.43 29.75
C LEU A 195 26.23 6.14 28.61
N LEU A 196 26.23 7.48 28.59
CA LEU A 196 25.67 8.20 27.45
C LEU A 196 26.45 7.90 26.15
N PHE A 197 27.78 7.90 26.17
CA PHE A 197 28.55 7.56 24.99
C PHE A 197 28.28 6.13 24.48
N GLN A 198 27.97 5.17 25.37
CA GLN A 198 27.57 3.82 25.00
C GLN A 198 26.26 3.78 24.23
N HIS A 199 25.31 4.68 24.51
CA HIS A 199 24.00 4.70 23.85
C HIS A 199 24.01 5.34 22.46
N LEU A 200 24.95 6.23 22.17
CA LEU A 200 24.99 6.97 20.90
C LEU A 200 25.07 6.07 19.66
N PRO A 201 25.95 5.05 19.59
CA PRO A 201 26.00 4.16 18.41
C PRO A 201 24.67 3.44 18.11
N VAL A 202 23.93 3.08 19.17
CA VAL A 202 22.63 2.42 19.03
C VAL A 202 21.58 3.39 18.46
N LEU A 203 21.57 4.64 18.90
CA LEU A 203 20.68 5.67 18.38
C LEU A 203 20.98 5.99 16.92
N GLU A 204 22.26 6.13 16.57
CA GLU A 204 22.70 6.36 15.20
C GLU A 204 22.36 5.18 14.28
N GLN A 205 22.48 3.95 14.75
CA GLN A 205 22.05 2.77 14.01
C GLN A 205 20.54 2.80 13.76
N ARG A 206 19.72 3.13 14.78
CA ARG A 206 18.25 3.25 14.62
C ARG A 206 17.89 4.33 13.60
N ARG A 207 18.55 5.49 13.65
CA ARG A 207 18.35 6.56 12.67
C ARG A 207 18.61 6.08 11.24
N LYS A 208 19.76 5.43 11.01
CA LYS A 208 20.11 4.86 9.70
C LYS A 208 19.10 3.83 9.21
N THR A 209 18.60 2.99 10.11
CA THR A 209 17.55 2.01 9.78
C THR A 209 16.22 2.70 9.37
N ALA A 210 15.82 3.77 10.08
CA ALA A 210 14.64 4.55 9.74
C ALA A 210 14.80 5.28 8.39
N GLU A 211 15.99 5.86 8.12
CA GLU A 211 16.33 6.46 6.82
C GLU A 211 16.25 5.43 5.68
N ALA A 212 16.84 4.25 5.86
CA ALA A 212 16.80 3.18 4.86
C ALA A 212 15.37 2.69 4.60
N MET A 213 14.53 2.56 5.63
CA MET A 213 13.13 2.16 5.48
C MET A 213 12.32 3.19 4.68
N LEU A 214 12.49 4.48 4.98
CA LEU A 214 11.82 5.55 4.25
C LEU A 214 12.28 5.60 2.79
N ASN A 215 13.58 5.48 2.52
CA ASN A 215 14.13 5.41 1.17
C ASN A 215 13.57 4.20 0.38
N THR A 216 13.45 3.04 1.03
CA THR A 216 12.86 1.84 0.41
C THR A 216 11.41 2.08 -0.04
N LEU A 217 10.60 2.76 0.78
CA LEU A 217 9.22 3.09 0.39
C LEU A 217 9.15 4.05 -0.80
N LEU A 218 10.13 4.96 -0.92
CA LEU A 218 10.24 5.95 -1.99
C LEU A 218 10.92 5.40 -3.26
N ASP A 219 11.29 4.12 -3.28
CA ASP A 219 12.05 3.49 -4.37
C ASP A 219 13.36 4.25 -4.67
N ARG A 220 14.08 4.63 -3.59
CA ARG A 220 15.40 5.27 -3.63
C ARG A 220 16.48 4.31 -3.14
N ASP A 221 17.74 4.63 -3.42
CA ASP A 221 18.86 3.93 -2.78
C ASP A 221 18.77 4.06 -1.25
N THR A 222 18.88 2.92 -0.54
CA THR A 222 18.71 2.85 0.92
C THR A 222 19.69 3.72 1.70
N SER A 223 20.82 4.06 1.10
CA SER A 223 21.89 4.92 1.67
C SER A 223 21.71 6.41 1.30
N SER A 224 20.70 6.77 0.52
CA SER A 224 20.44 8.17 0.15
C SER A 224 20.26 9.04 1.39
N PRO A 225 20.96 10.17 1.50
CA PRO A 225 20.84 11.05 2.65
C PRO A 225 19.44 11.69 2.68
N LEU A 226 18.81 11.69 3.85
CA LEU A 226 17.53 12.35 4.09
C LEU A 226 17.73 13.60 4.95
N GLY A 227 16.85 14.56 4.79
CA GLY A 227 16.80 15.78 5.58
C GLY A 227 16.19 15.56 6.97
N ILE A 228 15.89 16.67 7.65
CA ILE A 228 15.29 16.67 8.98
C ILE A 228 13.77 16.60 8.85
N ALA A 229 13.18 15.60 9.49
CA ALA A 229 11.73 15.46 9.58
C ALA A 229 11.14 16.56 10.48
N GLN A 230 9.96 17.06 10.07
CA GLN A 230 9.30 18.14 10.80
C GLN A 230 8.50 17.59 11.98
N GLU A 231 8.39 18.41 13.01
CA GLU A 231 7.55 18.11 14.16
C GLU A 231 6.08 18.02 13.71
N PRO A 232 5.36 16.96 14.12
CA PRO A 232 3.98 16.77 13.69
C PRO A 232 3.05 17.85 14.27
N SER A 233 2.06 18.24 13.47
CA SER A 233 0.96 19.09 13.92
C SER A 233 0.12 18.42 15.02
N GLN A 234 -0.38 19.22 15.96
CA GLN A 234 -1.24 18.75 17.05
C GLN A 234 -2.68 19.26 16.91
N LEU A 235 -3.19 19.35 15.69
CA LEU A 235 -4.57 19.76 15.45
C LEU A 235 -5.55 18.71 16.01
N PRO A 236 -6.61 19.15 16.71
CA PRO A 236 -7.63 18.23 17.21
C PRO A 236 -8.46 17.65 16.05
N ILE A 237 -9.02 16.45 16.25
CA ILE A 237 -10.07 15.93 15.37
C ILE A 237 -11.40 16.42 15.93
N GLU A 238 -12.09 17.28 15.16
CA GLU A 238 -13.39 17.84 15.54
C GLU A 238 -14.57 17.06 14.98
N THR A 239 -14.33 16.14 14.04
CA THR A 239 -15.37 15.37 13.36
C THR A 239 -16.10 14.45 14.35
N PRO A 240 -17.45 14.51 14.43
CA PRO A 240 -18.25 13.63 15.26
C PRO A 240 -18.11 12.15 14.87
N LEU A 241 -18.31 11.24 15.83
CA LEU A 241 -18.17 9.81 15.62
C LEU A 241 -19.12 9.27 14.54
N ASP A 242 -20.36 9.76 14.54
CA ASP A 242 -21.37 9.31 13.57
C ASP A 242 -21.02 9.71 12.14
N ASP A 243 -20.42 10.89 11.97
CA ASP A 243 -19.93 11.34 10.66
C ASP A 243 -18.73 10.49 10.20
N LEU A 244 -17.83 10.14 11.11
CA LEU A 244 -16.70 9.23 10.81
C LEU A 244 -17.20 7.84 10.38
N HIS A 245 -18.25 7.30 11.01
CA HIS A 245 -18.88 6.05 10.59
C HIS A 245 -19.49 6.18 9.19
N GLY A 246 -20.21 7.27 8.91
CA GLY A 246 -20.80 7.52 7.60
C GLY A 246 -19.74 7.61 6.51
N LEU A 247 -18.66 8.36 6.74
CA LEU A 247 -17.53 8.48 5.82
C LEU A 247 -16.85 7.13 5.58
N ALA A 248 -16.57 6.37 6.65
CA ALA A 248 -15.91 5.08 6.54
C ALA A 248 -16.72 4.08 5.72
N LEU A 249 -18.05 4.02 5.91
CA LEU A 249 -18.91 3.12 5.15
C LEU A 249 -19.05 3.55 3.68
N ASN A 250 -19.02 4.85 3.39
CA ASN A 250 -19.20 5.36 2.02
C ASN A 250 -17.88 5.42 1.22
N ASP A 251 -16.74 5.70 1.87
CA ASP A 251 -15.50 6.05 1.16
C ASP A 251 -14.40 5.00 1.25
N ARG A 252 -14.55 4.01 2.14
CA ARG A 252 -13.56 2.95 2.31
C ARG A 252 -13.51 2.03 1.07
N PRO A 253 -12.36 1.89 0.37
CA PRO A 253 -12.26 1.08 -0.84
C PRO A 253 -12.61 -0.38 -0.63
N GLU A 254 -12.31 -0.95 0.53
CA GLU A 254 -12.61 -2.34 0.86
C GLU A 254 -14.13 -2.58 0.96
N ILE A 255 -14.90 -1.61 1.47
CA ILE A 255 -16.37 -1.68 1.49
C ILE A 255 -16.91 -1.63 0.07
N LYS A 256 -16.42 -0.69 -0.77
CA LYS A 256 -16.80 -0.62 -2.19
C LYS A 256 -16.45 -1.90 -2.95
N ALA A 257 -15.30 -2.51 -2.65
CA ALA A 257 -14.92 -3.79 -3.23
C ALA A 257 -15.88 -4.92 -2.82
N ALA A 258 -16.32 -4.95 -1.55
CA ALA A 258 -17.29 -5.93 -1.08
C ALA A 258 -18.70 -5.75 -1.72
N GLU A 259 -19.16 -4.52 -1.93
CA GLU A 259 -20.39 -4.22 -2.68
C GLU A 259 -20.30 -4.70 -4.13
N LEU A 260 -19.15 -4.46 -4.79
CA LEU A 260 -18.88 -4.93 -6.15
C LEU A 260 -18.80 -6.46 -6.21
N ASP A 261 -18.35 -7.12 -5.15
CA ASP A 261 -18.33 -8.58 -5.07
C ASP A 261 -19.75 -9.17 -4.97
N VAL A 262 -20.66 -8.54 -4.24
CA VAL A 262 -22.08 -8.89 -4.24
C VAL A 262 -22.64 -8.76 -5.66
N GLN A 263 -22.43 -7.62 -6.34
CA GLN A 263 -22.88 -7.41 -7.71
C GLN A 263 -22.29 -8.43 -8.68
N ARG A 264 -21.01 -8.75 -8.57
CA ARG A 264 -20.34 -9.78 -9.37
C ARG A 264 -21.00 -11.16 -9.17
N SER A 265 -21.31 -11.50 -7.92
CA SER A 265 -21.95 -12.77 -7.56
C SER A 265 -23.37 -12.85 -8.09
N GLU A 266 -24.12 -11.74 -8.11
CA GLU A 266 -25.45 -11.64 -8.73
C GLU A 266 -25.38 -11.85 -10.25
N GLN A 267 -24.38 -11.25 -10.94
CA GLN A 267 -24.17 -11.49 -12.36
C GLN A 267 -23.75 -12.94 -12.64
N SER A 268 -22.95 -13.54 -11.77
CA SER A 268 -22.59 -14.96 -11.85
C SER A 268 -23.82 -15.87 -11.70
N ARG A 269 -24.76 -15.53 -10.78
CA ARG A 269 -26.03 -16.23 -10.64
C ARG A 269 -26.89 -16.10 -11.90
N ALA A 270 -26.98 -14.89 -12.47
CA ALA A 270 -27.68 -14.66 -13.73
C ALA A 270 -27.05 -15.47 -14.89
N LEU A 271 -25.72 -15.56 -14.92
CA LEU A 271 -25.02 -16.42 -15.89
C LEU A 271 -25.34 -17.91 -15.67
N ALA A 272 -25.36 -18.40 -14.43
CA ALA A 272 -25.73 -19.78 -14.10
C ALA A 272 -27.17 -20.09 -14.55
N GLN A 273 -28.11 -19.18 -14.34
CA GLN A 273 -29.47 -19.29 -14.87
C GLN A 273 -29.50 -19.34 -16.41
N ARG A 274 -28.60 -18.59 -17.08
CA ARG A 274 -28.52 -18.56 -18.53
C ARG A 274 -27.94 -19.87 -19.11
N GLN A 275 -27.29 -20.72 -18.30
CA GLN A 275 -26.77 -22.02 -18.74
C GLN A 275 -27.86 -23.05 -19.08
N TYR A 276 -29.12 -22.84 -18.69
CA TYR A 276 -30.26 -23.63 -19.15
C TYR A 276 -30.57 -23.45 -20.64
N TYR A 277 -30.06 -22.42 -21.30
CA TYR A 277 -30.25 -22.19 -22.73
C TYR A 277 -29.17 -22.90 -23.56
N PRO A 278 -29.54 -23.49 -24.71
CA PRO A 278 -28.62 -24.25 -25.56
C PRO A 278 -27.56 -23.35 -26.20
N ASP A 279 -26.34 -23.82 -26.26
CA ASP A 279 -25.30 -23.25 -27.10
C ASP A 279 -25.33 -23.91 -28.48
N PHE A 280 -24.91 -23.23 -29.51
CA PHE A 280 -24.94 -23.67 -30.91
C PHE A 280 -23.51 -23.86 -31.37
N ASN A 281 -23.33 -24.90 -32.24
CA ASN A 281 -22.13 -25.06 -33.02
C ASN A 281 -22.52 -25.08 -34.50
N VAL A 282 -21.93 -24.19 -35.30
CA VAL A 282 -22.18 -24.08 -36.74
C VAL A 282 -20.90 -24.51 -37.46
N ALA A 283 -21.05 -25.38 -38.43
CA ALA A 283 -19.92 -25.82 -39.22
C ALA A 283 -20.22 -25.90 -40.73
N VAL A 284 -19.21 -25.61 -41.50
CA VAL A 284 -19.17 -25.84 -42.95
C VAL A 284 -18.05 -26.85 -43.24
N GLN A 285 -18.32 -27.83 -44.06
CA GLN A 285 -17.39 -28.89 -44.41
C GLN A 285 -17.26 -29.02 -45.92
N ARG A 286 -16.03 -29.30 -46.38
CA ARG A 286 -15.77 -29.73 -47.76
C ARG A 286 -15.39 -31.20 -47.75
N PHE A 287 -16.11 -32.02 -48.51
CA PHE A 287 -15.86 -33.41 -48.74
C PHE A 287 -15.05 -33.54 -50.04
N GLN A 288 -13.83 -34.00 -49.92
CA GLN A 288 -13.03 -34.38 -51.06
C GLN A 288 -13.06 -35.90 -51.17
N ASN A 289 -13.75 -36.42 -52.19
CA ASN A 289 -13.92 -37.83 -52.40
C ASN A 289 -13.12 -38.25 -53.67
N PHE A 290 -12.23 -39.19 -53.49
CA PHE A 290 -11.38 -39.68 -54.62
C PHE A 290 -12.05 -40.70 -55.54
N GLN A 291 -13.27 -41.14 -55.22
CA GLN A 291 -14.04 -42.09 -56.03
C GLN A 291 -15.31 -41.50 -56.64
N THR A 292 -15.81 -40.41 -56.10
CA THR A 292 -17.00 -39.72 -56.56
C THR A 292 -16.78 -38.20 -56.64
N ASN A 293 -17.84 -37.42 -56.82
CA ASN A 293 -17.74 -35.95 -56.89
C ASN A 293 -17.48 -35.33 -55.49
N ASP A 294 -16.68 -34.28 -55.43
CA ASP A 294 -16.50 -33.41 -54.30
C ASP A 294 -17.84 -32.76 -53.91
N GLY A 295 -18.03 -32.54 -52.58
CA GLY A 295 -19.24 -31.94 -52.08
C GLY A 295 -18.99 -30.96 -50.93
N PHE A 296 -19.99 -30.16 -50.65
CA PHE A 296 -20.02 -29.30 -49.45
C PHE A 296 -21.17 -29.72 -48.53
N GLY A 297 -20.94 -29.63 -47.23
CA GLY A 297 -21.95 -29.84 -46.20
C GLY A 297 -21.93 -28.68 -45.20
N ALA A 298 -23.07 -28.43 -44.59
CA ALA A 298 -23.17 -27.57 -43.43
C ALA A 298 -24.01 -28.27 -42.37
N TYR A 299 -23.64 -28.10 -41.12
CA TYR A 299 -24.47 -28.55 -40.01
C TYR A 299 -24.54 -27.52 -38.90
N VAL A 300 -25.66 -27.61 -38.17
CA VAL A 300 -25.85 -26.87 -36.92
C VAL A 300 -26.13 -27.90 -35.85
N ALA A 301 -25.34 -27.84 -34.79
CA ALA A 301 -25.57 -28.65 -33.59
C ALA A 301 -25.95 -27.71 -32.42
N MET A 302 -26.75 -28.21 -31.49
CA MET A 302 -27.07 -27.47 -30.26
C MET A 302 -26.93 -28.39 -29.05
N SER A 303 -26.50 -27.85 -27.93
CA SER A 303 -26.53 -28.53 -26.65
C SER A 303 -27.96 -28.65 -26.11
N ILE A 304 -28.25 -29.69 -25.32
CA ILE A 304 -29.60 -29.96 -24.76
C ILE A 304 -29.46 -29.92 -23.22
N PRO A 305 -29.41 -28.75 -22.61
CA PRO A 305 -29.20 -28.59 -21.15
C PRO A 305 -30.46 -29.00 -20.33
N PHE A 306 -31.63 -29.08 -20.93
CA PHE A 306 -32.89 -29.41 -20.29
C PHE A 306 -33.26 -30.90 -20.30
N ALA A 307 -32.39 -31.77 -20.77
CA ALA A 307 -32.60 -33.21 -20.70
C ALA A 307 -32.67 -33.66 -19.21
N PHE A 308 -33.55 -34.63 -18.90
CA PHE A 308 -33.84 -35.02 -17.51
C PHE A 308 -32.62 -35.51 -16.75
N TRP A 309 -31.59 -36.02 -17.41
CA TRP A 309 -30.33 -36.46 -16.82
C TRP A 309 -29.31 -35.32 -16.67
N THR A 310 -29.47 -34.17 -17.35
CA THR A 310 -28.57 -33.01 -17.25
C THR A 310 -29.16 -31.90 -16.36
N LYS A 311 -30.46 -31.83 -16.19
CA LYS A 311 -31.16 -30.81 -15.41
C LYS A 311 -30.63 -30.65 -13.97
N PRO A 312 -30.34 -31.76 -13.20
CA PRO A 312 -29.84 -31.63 -11.85
C PRO A 312 -28.49 -30.87 -11.77
N LYS A 313 -27.64 -30.95 -12.80
CA LYS A 313 -26.37 -30.22 -12.90
C LYS A 313 -26.62 -28.71 -12.91
N TYR A 314 -27.57 -28.26 -13.72
CA TYR A 314 -27.88 -26.84 -13.85
C TYR A 314 -28.63 -26.29 -12.63
N ASP A 315 -29.54 -27.09 -12.07
CA ASP A 315 -30.21 -26.77 -10.80
C ASP A 315 -29.21 -26.55 -9.67
N ALA A 316 -28.25 -27.47 -9.53
CA ALA A 316 -27.16 -27.37 -8.55
C ALA A 316 -26.26 -26.14 -8.80
N GLY A 317 -25.92 -25.84 -10.07
CA GLY A 317 -25.13 -24.66 -10.41
C GLY A 317 -25.82 -23.34 -10.08
N VAL A 318 -27.14 -23.24 -10.24
CA VAL A 318 -27.90 -22.06 -9.82
C VAL A 318 -27.97 -21.94 -8.29
N GLN A 319 -28.13 -23.08 -7.58
CA GLN A 319 -28.12 -23.08 -6.10
C GLN A 319 -26.74 -22.71 -5.55
N GLU A 320 -25.65 -23.22 -6.14
CA GLU A 320 -24.29 -22.84 -5.82
C GLU A 320 -24.07 -21.33 -5.98
N ALA A 321 -24.47 -20.78 -7.14
CA ALA A 321 -24.35 -19.33 -7.39
C ALA A 321 -25.23 -18.48 -6.44
N ALA A 322 -26.41 -18.99 -6.06
CA ALA A 322 -27.27 -18.32 -5.07
C ALA A 322 -26.63 -18.33 -3.67
N ALA A 323 -25.99 -19.43 -3.28
CA ALA A 323 -25.23 -19.51 -2.03
C ALA A 323 -24.02 -18.56 -2.05
N ALA A 324 -23.33 -18.42 -3.19
CA ALA A 324 -22.23 -17.47 -3.35
C ALA A 324 -22.66 -16.00 -3.16
N VAL A 325 -23.87 -15.63 -3.63
CA VAL A 325 -24.45 -14.29 -3.35
C VAL A 325 -24.65 -14.09 -1.84
N ALA A 326 -25.22 -15.08 -1.16
CA ALA A 326 -25.45 -14.98 0.29
C ALA A 326 -24.12 -14.88 1.08
N VAL A 327 -23.07 -15.59 0.63
CA VAL A 327 -21.72 -15.48 1.20
C VAL A 327 -21.17 -14.07 1.02
N ALA A 328 -21.24 -13.50 -0.18
CA ALA A 328 -20.75 -12.14 -0.45
C ALA A 328 -21.48 -11.09 0.40
N GLN A 329 -22.81 -11.18 0.53
CA GLN A 329 -23.61 -10.30 1.39
C GLN A 329 -23.22 -10.41 2.87
N ALA A 330 -23.02 -11.63 3.38
CA ALA A 330 -22.60 -11.85 4.75
C ALA A 330 -21.17 -11.30 5.01
N GLN A 331 -20.27 -11.42 4.04
CA GLN A 331 -18.92 -10.87 4.11
C GLN A 331 -18.95 -9.33 4.09
N GLN A 332 -19.76 -8.71 3.23
CA GLN A 332 -19.98 -7.26 3.23
C GLN A 332 -20.46 -6.79 4.60
N HIS A 333 -21.49 -7.39 5.14
CA HIS A 333 -22.04 -7.02 6.45
C HIS A 333 -21.01 -7.20 7.59
N THR A 334 -20.23 -8.27 7.53
CA THR A 334 -19.12 -8.50 8.49
C THR A 334 -18.08 -7.38 8.40
N LEU A 335 -17.71 -6.97 7.20
CA LEU A 335 -16.74 -5.90 6.98
C LEU A 335 -17.27 -4.54 7.46
N GLU A 336 -18.55 -4.24 7.25
CA GLU A 336 -19.20 -3.03 7.77
C GLU A 336 -19.13 -2.97 9.30
N ASN A 337 -19.48 -4.09 9.98
CA ASN A 337 -19.41 -4.17 11.44
C ASN A 337 -17.97 -4.03 11.95
N LEU A 338 -17.00 -4.68 11.28
CA LEU A 338 -15.59 -4.54 11.61
C LEU A 338 -15.10 -3.09 11.39
N THR A 339 -15.56 -2.43 10.33
CA THR A 339 -15.22 -1.03 10.05
C THR A 339 -15.74 -0.10 11.16
N ARG A 340 -16.98 -0.26 11.60
CA ARG A 340 -17.54 0.51 12.74
C ARG A 340 -16.71 0.28 14.00
N PHE A 341 -16.37 -0.97 14.30
CA PHE A 341 -15.49 -1.28 15.43
C PHE A 341 -14.12 -0.59 15.32
N GLN A 342 -13.47 -0.68 14.14
CA GLN A 342 -12.16 -0.07 13.91
C GLN A 342 -12.18 1.45 14.08
N VAL A 343 -13.22 2.14 13.58
CA VAL A 343 -13.39 3.59 13.76
C VAL A 343 -13.49 3.94 15.24
N ASN A 344 -14.32 3.22 16.01
CA ASN A 344 -14.47 3.43 17.46
C ASN A 344 -13.13 3.22 18.20
N ASP A 345 -12.46 2.10 17.94
CA ASP A 345 -11.20 1.72 18.60
C ASP A 345 -10.09 2.73 18.30
N LEU A 346 -9.92 3.09 17.01
CA LEU A 346 -8.88 4.03 16.59
C LEU A 346 -9.13 5.45 17.10
N LEU A 347 -10.38 5.91 17.11
CA LEU A 347 -10.72 7.22 17.67
C LEU A 347 -10.47 7.26 19.19
N ALA A 348 -10.80 6.18 19.91
CA ALA A 348 -10.53 6.08 21.34
C ALA A 348 -9.02 6.08 21.62
N LYS A 349 -8.24 5.31 20.86
CA LYS A 349 -6.76 5.29 20.93
C LYS A 349 -6.16 6.65 20.61
N PHE A 350 -6.65 7.31 19.55
CA PHE A 350 -6.20 8.67 19.20
C PHE A 350 -6.43 9.65 20.35
N ARG A 351 -7.65 9.70 20.90
CA ARG A 351 -8.00 10.58 22.03
C ARG A 351 -7.13 10.30 23.26
N ALA A 352 -6.87 9.03 23.56
CA ALA A 352 -6.01 8.67 24.68
C ALA A 352 -4.56 9.13 24.48
N THR A 353 -3.99 8.92 23.28
CA THR A 353 -2.62 9.37 22.96
C THR A 353 -2.52 10.91 22.92
N ASP A 354 -3.56 11.60 22.43
CA ASP A 354 -3.64 13.05 22.42
C ASP A 354 -3.67 13.64 23.83
N GLN A 355 -4.45 13.06 24.74
CA GLN A 355 -4.48 13.43 26.16
C GLN A 355 -3.12 13.24 26.82
N VAL A 356 -2.45 12.10 26.57
CA VAL A 356 -1.11 11.82 27.11
C VAL A 356 -0.08 12.82 26.59
N ALA A 357 -0.04 13.09 25.27
CA ALA A 357 0.87 14.06 24.69
C ALA A 357 0.63 15.48 25.27
N THR A 358 -0.65 15.85 25.44
CA THR A 358 -1.03 17.14 26.05
C THR A 358 -0.58 17.22 27.51
N LEU A 359 -0.77 16.16 28.31
CA LEU A 359 -0.33 16.10 29.71
C LEU A 359 1.19 16.25 29.83
N TYR A 360 1.96 15.58 28.96
CA TYR A 360 3.41 15.76 28.92
C TYR A 360 3.79 17.22 28.62
N ARG A 361 3.20 17.81 27.60
CA ARG A 361 3.52 19.17 27.15
C ARG A 361 3.17 20.22 28.18
N THR A 362 1.96 20.14 28.79
CA THR A 362 1.42 21.20 29.64
C THR A 362 1.78 21.06 31.11
N THR A 363 2.11 19.86 31.58
CA THR A 363 2.28 19.59 33.00
C THR A 363 3.60 18.92 33.33
N ILE A 364 3.87 17.71 32.76
CA ILE A 364 5.00 16.89 33.20
C ILE A 364 6.35 17.56 32.81
N LEU A 365 6.49 18.00 31.56
CA LEU A 365 7.75 18.60 31.12
C LEU A 365 8.08 19.92 31.86
N PRO A 366 7.16 20.89 32.02
CA PRO A 366 7.45 22.09 32.77
C PRO A 366 7.82 21.80 34.25
N GLN A 367 7.13 20.86 34.90
CA GLN A 367 7.44 20.49 36.29
C GLN A 367 8.79 19.77 36.42
N ALA A 368 9.11 18.87 35.49
CA ALA A 368 10.38 18.16 35.50
C ALA A 368 11.56 19.09 35.20
N GLU A 369 11.40 20.07 34.31
CA GLU A 369 12.40 21.10 34.04
C GLU A 369 12.68 21.97 35.26
N GLN A 370 11.62 22.45 35.94
CA GLN A 370 11.75 23.21 37.20
C GLN A 370 12.43 22.37 38.28
N SER A 371 12.10 21.08 38.39
CA SER A 371 12.74 20.16 39.34
C SER A 371 14.23 20.00 39.07
N LEU A 372 14.62 19.84 37.78
CA LEU A 372 16.03 19.74 37.37
C LEU A 372 16.79 21.03 37.71
N GLU A 373 16.21 22.22 37.44
CA GLU A 373 16.84 23.49 37.75
C GLU A 373 17.00 23.68 39.26
N ALA A 374 15.98 23.33 40.06
CA ALA A 374 16.07 23.38 41.51
C ALA A 374 17.17 22.45 42.07
N ALA A 375 17.24 21.21 41.55
CA ALA A 375 18.30 20.26 41.94
C ALA A 375 19.70 20.76 41.55
N ARG A 376 19.85 21.37 40.36
CA ARG A 376 21.09 21.97 39.89
C ARG A 376 21.56 23.13 40.77
N VAL A 377 20.65 24.05 41.12
CA VAL A 377 20.93 25.19 42.02
C VAL A 377 21.26 24.70 43.44
N GLY A 378 20.46 23.75 43.96
CA GLY A 378 20.68 23.14 45.27
C GLY A 378 22.06 22.46 45.37
N TYR A 379 22.43 21.70 44.37
CA TYR A 379 23.75 21.05 44.32
C TYR A 379 24.90 22.07 44.25
N ARG A 380 24.78 23.11 43.42
CA ARG A 380 25.77 24.21 43.37
C ARG A 380 25.93 24.90 44.71
N ALA A 381 24.82 25.19 45.40
CA ALA A 381 24.83 25.83 46.70
C ALA A 381 25.28 24.93 47.86
N GLY A 382 25.52 23.64 47.62
CA GLY A 382 25.88 22.68 48.67
C GLY A 382 24.70 22.21 49.56
N LYS A 383 23.45 22.49 49.15
CA LYS A 383 22.21 22.14 49.85
C LYS A 383 21.52 20.88 49.34
N GLY A 384 22.01 20.29 48.21
CA GLY A 384 21.47 19.06 47.61
C GLY A 384 22.57 18.07 47.31
N GLY A 385 22.21 16.78 47.19
CA GLY A 385 23.08 15.67 46.83
C GLY A 385 23.36 15.60 45.34
N PHE A 386 24.53 15.05 44.94
CA PHE A 386 24.81 14.76 43.53
C PHE A 386 23.87 13.69 42.95
N LEU A 387 23.47 12.73 43.79
CA LEU A 387 22.56 11.67 43.39
C LEU A 387 21.19 12.23 42.97
N ASP A 388 20.66 13.17 43.78
CA ASP A 388 19.38 13.81 43.51
C ASP A 388 19.41 14.58 42.15
N LEU A 389 20.55 15.24 41.87
CA LEU A 389 20.76 15.95 40.60
C LEU A 389 20.75 14.98 39.41
N ILE A 390 21.46 13.84 39.50
CA ILE A 390 21.54 12.84 38.44
C ILE A 390 20.19 12.16 38.22
N ASP A 391 19.49 11.79 39.28
CA ASP A 391 18.17 11.15 39.17
C ASP A 391 17.13 12.08 38.54
N THR A 392 17.15 13.36 38.93
CA THR A 392 16.27 14.39 38.31
C THR A 392 16.62 14.60 36.83
N GLN A 393 17.91 14.59 36.48
CA GLN A 393 18.35 14.72 35.08
C GLN A 393 17.93 13.51 34.23
N ARG A 394 18.07 12.27 34.78
CA ARG A 394 17.60 11.07 34.09
C ARG A 394 16.09 11.09 33.88
N ALA A 395 15.32 11.52 34.88
CA ALA A 395 13.87 11.67 34.78
C ALA A 395 13.49 12.69 33.71
N TRP A 396 14.12 13.87 33.70
CA TRP A 396 13.91 14.90 32.67
C TRP A 396 14.12 14.35 31.25
N ARG A 397 15.26 13.69 31.01
CA ARG A 397 15.54 13.05 29.72
C ARG A 397 14.48 12.01 29.35
N GLY A 398 14.09 11.17 30.32
CA GLY A 398 13.04 10.16 30.11
C GLY A 398 11.72 10.79 29.67
N PHE A 399 11.29 11.84 30.34
CA PHE A 399 10.04 12.55 30.03
C PHE A 399 10.07 13.26 28.67
N GLN A 400 11.21 13.82 28.26
CA GLN A 400 11.37 14.37 26.91
C GLN A 400 11.17 13.29 25.83
N LEU A 401 11.80 12.12 25.99
CA LEU A 401 11.66 11.02 25.04
C LEU A 401 10.23 10.46 25.00
N GLU A 402 9.59 10.28 26.17
CA GLU A 402 8.20 9.81 26.26
C GLU A 402 7.21 10.83 25.67
N TYR A 403 7.45 12.14 25.78
CA TYR A 403 6.65 13.15 25.10
C TYR A 403 6.67 12.99 23.57
N TYR A 404 7.88 12.92 22.98
CA TYR A 404 8.00 12.78 21.53
C TYR A 404 7.45 11.42 21.04
N LYS A 405 7.59 10.37 21.84
CA LYS A 405 6.98 9.09 21.56
C LYS A 405 5.46 9.16 21.58
N ALA A 406 4.87 9.78 22.61
CA ALA A 406 3.41 9.99 22.67
C ALA A 406 2.89 10.82 21.47
N LEU A 407 3.67 11.83 21.06
CA LEU A 407 3.35 12.65 19.88
C LEU A 407 3.37 11.83 18.58
N VAL A 408 4.33 10.94 18.41
CA VAL A 408 4.43 10.03 17.26
C VAL A 408 3.34 8.98 17.30
N ASP A 409 3.07 8.36 18.45
CA ASP A 409 1.98 7.39 18.63
C ASP A 409 0.62 8.01 18.27
N ARG A 410 0.40 9.28 18.65
CA ARG A 410 -0.78 10.04 18.23
C ARG A 410 -0.90 10.12 16.70
N GLN A 411 0.19 10.40 16.01
CA GLN A 411 0.19 10.48 14.54
C GLN A 411 -0.04 9.12 13.86
N TYR A 412 0.44 8.04 14.47
CA TYR A 412 0.13 6.69 13.98
C TYR A 412 -1.36 6.40 14.06
N ARG A 413 -2.00 6.71 15.21
CA ARG A 413 -3.45 6.52 15.36
C ARG A 413 -4.26 7.40 14.41
N LEU A 414 -3.80 8.64 14.15
CA LEU A 414 -4.41 9.50 13.15
C LEU A 414 -4.32 8.90 11.75
N ALA A 415 -3.14 8.46 11.33
CA ALA A 415 -2.93 7.85 10.01
C ALA A 415 -3.75 6.56 9.82
N GLU A 416 -3.81 5.70 10.84
CA GLU A 416 -4.64 4.50 10.84
C GLU A 416 -6.14 4.83 10.77
N LEU A 417 -6.60 5.87 11.48
CA LEU A 417 -7.99 6.33 11.42
C LEU A 417 -8.34 6.88 10.03
N GLU A 418 -7.47 7.70 9.44
CA GLU A 418 -7.63 8.23 8.08
C GLU A 418 -7.73 7.09 7.04
N GLN A 419 -6.97 6.02 7.20
CA GLN A 419 -7.05 4.83 6.34
C GLN A 419 -8.42 4.18 6.41
N VAL A 420 -8.94 3.98 7.63
CA VAL A 420 -10.24 3.30 7.84
C VAL A 420 -11.41 4.19 7.43
N VAL A 421 -11.35 5.49 7.75
CA VAL A 421 -12.39 6.47 7.38
C VAL A 421 -12.39 6.76 5.89
N GLY A 422 -11.22 6.62 5.26
CA GLY A 422 -11.12 6.80 3.82
C GLY A 422 -10.86 8.21 3.35
N ILE A 423 -10.63 9.16 4.24
CA ILE A 423 -10.31 10.55 3.92
C ILE A 423 -9.16 11.05 4.81
N THR A 424 -8.50 12.11 4.40
CA THR A 424 -7.52 12.82 5.25
C THR A 424 -8.28 13.70 6.25
N LEU A 425 -8.01 13.50 7.54
CA LEU A 425 -8.63 14.25 8.64
C LEU A 425 -7.78 15.45 9.06
N ASP A 426 -6.48 15.42 8.76
CA ASP A 426 -5.53 16.50 9.00
C ASP A 426 -5.66 17.54 7.87
N ARG A 427 -6.62 18.46 7.99
CA ARG A 427 -6.72 19.62 7.10
C ARG A 427 -5.67 20.64 7.50
N GLN A 428 -4.46 20.49 7.01
CA GLN A 428 -3.60 21.62 6.75
C GLN A 428 -4.15 22.33 5.50
N SER A 429 -5.08 23.25 5.70
CA SER A 429 -5.55 24.18 4.69
C SER A 429 -4.46 25.16 4.30
#